data_48650ada56f0c4f82520419646b68902
#
_entry.id   48650ada56f0c4f82520419646b68902
#
_cell.length_a   1.000
_cell.length_b   1.000
_cell.length_c   1.000
_cell.angle_alpha   90.00
_cell.angle_beta   90.00
_cell.angle_gamma   90.00
#
_symmetry.space_group_name_H-M   'P 1'
#
loop_
_entity.id
_entity.type
_entity.pdbx_description
1 polymer ?
#
loop_
_entity_poly.entity_id
_entity_poly.type
_entity_poly.pdbx_seq_one_letter_code
_entity_poly.pdbx_strand_id
1 'polypeptide(L)'
;KGQVPLLFGNHDLHYLFPQLKGSRYNSYQEGVIRKTFEDNMGCFQMAMEFSDGGKRFLFSHGGIHPSWVGMHTDIFGAQENITADTFNRLMFTPEFVSALSNVSFLRGGGSPVGSMIWSDIDDFQVSKPIAPDTIQICGHSRVDHEPKVVGNVYCLDCGRAFMLDDIVNDDGTN
;
A
#
# COMPACT_ATOMS: atom_id res chain seq x y z
N LYS A 1 2.43 -15.21 21.62
CA LYS A 1 3.27 -15.10 20.40
C LYS A 1 2.58 -14.06 19.54
N GLY A 2 3.26 -12.94 19.25
CA GLY A 2 2.74 -11.91 18.35
C GLY A 2 2.61 -12.48 16.94
N GLN A 3 1.46 -12.24 16.29
CA GLN A 3 1.32 -12.50 14.86
C GLN A 3 2.07 -11.42 14.09
N VAL A 4 2.78 -11.82 13.04
CA VAL A 4 3.35 -10.87 12.08
C VAL A 4 2.25 -10.51 11.10
N PRO A 5 1.81 -9.25 11.03
CA PRO A 5 0.82 -8.84 10.06
C PRO A 5 1.42 -8.87 8.65
N LEU A 6 0.64 -9.36 7.68
CA LEU A 6 1.00 -9.40 6.27
C LEU A 6 0.13 -8.40 5.51
N LEU A 7 0.73 -7.63 4.60
CA LEU A 7 -0.01 -6.69 3.77
C LEU A 7 -0.31 -7.32 2.42
N PHE A 8 -1.57 -7.19 1.98
CA PHE A 8 -1.95 -7.59 0.64
C PHE A 8 -1.29 -6.69 -0.42
N GLY A 9 -0.71 -7.33 -1.42
CA GLY A 9 -0.22 -6.67 -2.62
C GLY A 9 -1.06 -6.98 -3.87
N ASN A 10 -0.71 -6.35 -4.98
CA ASN A 10 -1.38 -6.54 -6.26
C ASN A 10 -1.28 -7.98 -6.79
N HIS A 11 -0.20 -8.70 -6.47
CA HIS A 11 -0.02 -10.10 -6.85
C HIS A 11 -0.72 -11.09 -5.92
N ASP A 12 -1.27 -10.64 -4.81
CA ASP A 12 -2.06 -11.45 -3.88
C ASP A 12 -3.55 -11.29 -4.19
N LEU A 13 -4.00 -10.04 -4.28
CA LEU A 13 -5.42 -9.70 -4.44
C LEU A 13 -6.02 -10.21 -5.75
N HIS A 14 -5.23 -10.41 -6.79
CA HIS A 14 -5.75 -10.97 -8.03
C HIS A 14 -6.20 -12.44 -7.91
N TYR A 15 -5.81 -13.15 -6.86
CA TYR A 15 -6.34 -14.49 -6.56
C TYR A 15 -7.67 -14.44 -5.80
N LEU A 16 -7.93 -13.35 -5.08
CA LEU A 16 -9.19 -13.17 -4.35
C LEU A 16 -10.25 -12.47 -5.20
N PHE A 17 -9.85 -11.54 -6.05
CA PHE A 17 -10.72 -10.69 -6.85
C PHE A 17 -10.41 -10.81 -8.34
N PRO A 18 -11.25 -11.54 -9.13
CA PRO A 18 -10.99 -11.78 -10.56
C PRO A 18 -10.82 -10.51 -11.40
N GLN A 19 -11.46 -9.40 -11.01
CA GLN A 19 -11.35 -8.10 -11.69
C GLN A 19 -9.99 -7.42 -11.51
N LEU A 20 -9.19 -7.86 -10.55
CA LEU A 20 -7.83 -7.36 -10.31
C LEU A 20 -6.74 -8.22 -10.98
N LYS A 21 -7.13 -9.20 -11.83
CA LYS A 21 -6.18 -10.06 -12.54
C LYS A 21 -5.24 -9.21 -13.41
N GLY A 22 -3.97 -9.45 -13.25
CA GLY A 22 -2.91 -8.72 -13.94
C GLY A 22 -1.71 -9.63 -14.25
N SER A 23 -0.56 -9.02 -14.46
CA SER A 23 0.69 -9.74 -14.73
C SER A 23 1.02 -10.75 -13.62
N ARG A 24 1.70 -11.84 -13.98
CA ARG A 24 2.11 -12.94 -13.08
C ARG A 24 0.97 -13.74 -12.45
N TYR A 25 -0.28 -13.53 -12.86
CA TYR A 25 -1.38 -14.41 -12.44
C TYR A 25 -1.15 -15.84 -12.98
N ASN A 26 -1.27 -16.83 -12.09
CA ASN A 26 -1.10 -18.24 -12.41
C ASN A 26 -2.43 -19.00 -12.26
N SER A 27 -3.11 -19.22 -13.37
CA SER A 27 -4.40 -19.90 -13.39
C SER A 27 -4.34 -21.37 -12.96
N TYR A 28 -3.20 -22.04 -13.13
CA TYR A 28 -3.04 -23.44 -12.72
C TYR A 28 -2.99 -23.60 -11.19
N GLN A 29 -2.54 -22.58 -10.49
CA GLN A 29 -2.40 -22.58 -9.04
C GLN A 29 -3.49 -21.75 -8.34
N GLU A 30 -4.39 -21.11 -9.07
CA GLU A 30 -5.42 -20.23 -8.54
C GLU A 30 -6.16 -20.85 -7.35
N GLY A 31 -6.68 -22.06 -7.49
CA GLY A 31 -7.47 -22.71 -6.45
C GLY A 31 -6.69 -22.95 -5.15
N VAL A 32 -5.43 -23.38 -5.27
CA VAL A 32 -4.57 -23.62 -4.10
C VAL A 32 -4.21 -22.30 -3.41
N ILE A 33 -3.80 -21.30 -4.19
CA ILE A 33 -3.40 -20.00 -3.66
C ILE A 33 -4.60 -19.28 -3.00
N ARG A 34 -5.75 -19.26 -3.67
CA ARG A 34 -6.99 -18.69 -3.12
C ARG A 34 -7.34 -19.35 -1.77
N LYS A 35 -7.37 -20.68 -1.74
CA LYS A 35 -7.65 -21.41 -0.49
C LYS A 35 -6.66 -21.07 0.61
N THR A 36 -5.38 -20.91 0.29
CA THR A 36 -4.36 -20.52 1.27
C THR A 36 -4.65 -19.15 1.86
N PHE A 37 -5.07 -18.16 1.06
CA PHE A 37 -5.49 -16.87 1.57
C PHE A 37 -6.75 -16.98 2.43
N GLU A 38 -7.77 -17.71 1.96
CA GLU A 38 -9.03 -17.90 2.68
C GLU A 38 -8.80 -18.55 4.06
N ASP A 39 -7.98 -19.59 4.12
CA ASP A 39 -7.65 -20.30 5.36
C ASP A 39 -6.83 -19.44 6.36
N ASN A 40 -6.13 -18.41 5.87
CA ASN A 40 -5.23 -17.56 6.66
C ASN A 40 -5.63 -16.07 6.63
N MET A 41 -6.86 -15.74 6.27
CA MET A 41 -7.33 -14.37 6.06
C MET A 41 -7.03 -13.45 7.26
N GLY A 42 -7.13 -13.96 8.47
CA GLY A 42 -6.83 -13.21 9.69
C GLY A 42 -5.38 -12.75 9.86
N CYS A 43 -4.45 -13.23 9.02
CA CYS A 43 -3.06 -12.77 9.01
C CYS A 43 -2.83 -11.59 8.06
N PHE A 44 -3.79 -11.32 7.17
CA PHE A 44 -3.65 -10.35 6.08
C PHE A 44 -4.50 -9.10 6.31
N GLN A 45 -3.99 -7.96 5.85
CA GLN A 45 -4.67 -6.68 5.90
C GLN A 45 -4.23 -5.77 4.75
N MET A 46 -5.00 -4.75 4.44
CA MET A 46 -4.68 -3.78 3.38
C MET A 46 -3.65 -2.75 3.84
N ALA A 47 -3.73 -2.35 5.09
CA ALA A 47 -2.82 -1.39 5.70
C ALA A 47 -2.63 -1.69 7.20
N MET A 48 -1.53 -1.22 7.74
CA MET A 48 -1.25 -1.23 9.18
C MET A 48 -0.80 0.17 9.60
N GLU A 49 -1.14 0.58 10.82
CA GLU A 49 -0.63 1.82 11.37
C GLU A 49 -0.29 1.69 12.85
N PHE A 50 0.63 2.52 13.28
CA PHE A 50 0.89 2.77 14.69
C PHE A 50 1.45 4.20 14.86
N SER A 51 1.49 4.67 16.10
CA SER A 51 2.03 5.99 16.42
C SER A 51 3.21 5.85 17.38
N ASP A 52 4.27 6.59 17.08
CA ASP A 52 5.45 6.71 17.95
C ASP A 52 6.03 8.11 17.85
N GLY A 53 6.49 8.68 18.95
CA GLY A 53 7.13 10.01 19.00
C GLY A 53 6.28 11.16 18.44
N GLY A 54 4.94 11.05 18.46
CA GLY A 54 4.03 12.03 17.88
C GLY A 54 3.89 11.94 16.35
N LYS A 55 4.55 10.99 15.71
CA LYS A 55 4.40 10.66 14.29
C LYS A 55 3.48 9.44 14.12
N ARG A 56 2.72 9.42 13.03
CA ARG A 56 1.92 8.27 12.61
C ARG A 56 2.64 7.55 11.47
N PHE A 57 2.83 6.27 11.60
CA PHE A 57 3.42 5.39 10.59
C PHE A 57 2.32 4.57 9.93
N LEU A 58 2.14 4.73 8.63
CA LEU A 58 1.11 4.06 7.83
C LEU A 58 1.77 3.16 6.79
N PHE A 59 1.57 1.87 6.93
CA PHE A 59 2.15 0.85 6.06
C PHE A 59 1.10 0.39 5.05
N SER A 60 1.48 0.31 3.79
CA SER A 60 0.68 -0.27 2.71
C SER A 60 1.59 -0.84 1.63
N HIS A 61 1.04 -1.61 0.69
CA HIS A 61 1.84 -2.25 -0.35
C HIS A 61 2.56 -1.24 -1.25
N GLY A 62 1.85 -0.31 -1.88
CA GLY A 62 2.39 0.64 -2.86
C GLY A 62 2.38 2.11 -2.42
N GLY A 63 1.95 2.40 -1.20
CA GLY A 63 1.70 3.77 -0.74
C GLY A 63 0.29 4.26 -1.12
N ILE A 64 -0.22 5.22 -0.36
CA ILE A 64 -1.57 5.76 -0.50
C ILE A 64 -1.48 7.19 -1.01
N HIS A 65 -1.72 7.38 -2.32
CA HIS A 65 -1.64 8.69 -2.94
C HIS A 65 -2.87 9.54 -2.61
N PRO A 66 -2.72 10.79 -2.12
CA PRO A 66 -3.84 11.65 -1.75
C PRO A 66 -4.84 11.89 -2.88
N SER A 67 -4.35 12.01 -4.13
CA SER A 67 -5.24 12.17 -5.29
C SER A 67 -6.06 10.94 -5.57
N TRP A 68 -5.56 9.71 -5.31
CA TRP A 68 -6.36 8.50 -5.44
C TRP A 68 -7.49 8.48 -4.41
N VAL A 69 -7.21 8.86 -3.15
CA VAL A 69 -8.25 9.03 -2.13
C VAL A 69 -9.27 10.09 -2.57
N GLY A 70 -8.79 11.22 -3.09
CA GLY A 70 -9.63 12.31 -3.57
C GLY A 70 -10.53 11.94 -4.77
N MET A 71 -10.11 11.00 -5.62
CA MET A 71 -10.93 10.46 -6.70
C MET A 71 -12.08 9.56 -6.20
N HIS A 72 -12.01 9.08 -4.97
CA HIS A 72 -12.93 8.10 -4.39
C HIS A 72 -13.48 8.58 -3.03
N THR A 73 -13.82 9.86 -2.92
CA THR A 73 -14.36 10.46 -1.67
C THR A 73 -15.69 9.87 -1.23
N ASP A 74 -16.46 9.33 -2.17
CA ASP A 74 -17.68 8.57 -1.93
C ASP A 74 -17.44 7.25 -1.16
N ILE A 75 -16.22 6.67 -1.30
CA ILE A 75 -15.80 5.45 -0.61
C ILE A 75 -15.08 5.78 0.69
N PHE A 76 -14.14 6.71 0.65
CA PHE A 76 -13.21 6.98 1.75
C PHE A 76 -13.65 8.12 2.68
N GLY A 77 -14.55 8.99 2.24
CA GLY A 77 -14.87 10.22 2.95
C GLY A 77 -13.75 11.26 2.83
N ALA A 78 -13.62 12.10 3.84
CA ALA A 78 -12.61 13.15 3.87
C ALA A 78 -11.20 12.58 4.08
N GLN A 79 -10.23 13.11 3.35
CA GLN A 79 -8.85 12.61 3.32
C GLN A 79 -8.17 12.62 4.70
N GLU A 80 -8.44 13.61 5.51
CA GLU A 80 -7.88 13.77 6.87
C GLU A 80 -8.29 12.65 7.84
N ASN A 81 -9.35 11.91 7.52
CA ASN A 81 -9.87 10.81 8.35
C ASN A 81 -9.37 9.43 7.90
N ILE A 82 -8.46 9.38 6.93
CA ILE A 82 -7.93 8.12 6.40
C ILE A 82 -7.02 7.44 7.43
N THR A 83 -7.35 6.20 7.76
CA THR A 83 -6.59 5.32 8.66
C THR A 83 -6.42 3.94 8.06
N ALA A 84 -5.54 3.11 8.62
CA ALA A 84 -5.42 1.70 8.21
C ALA A 84 -6.75 0.96 8.38
N ASP A 85 -7.50 1.24 9.46
CA ASP A 85 -8.82 0.65 9.71
C ASP A 85 -9.83 0.96 8.60
N THR A 86 -9.77 2.16 8.00
CA THR A 86 -10.61 2.52 6.86
C THR A 86 -10.45 1.52 5.72
N PHE A 87 -9.23 1.23 5.31
CA PHE A 87 -8.95 0.30 4.21
C PHE A 87 -9.27 -1.16 4.59
N ASN A 88 -8.96 -1.56 5.81
CA ASN A 88 -9.21 -2.93 6.29
C ASN A 88 -10.72 -3.24 6.38
N ARG A 89 -11.54 -2.29 6.81
CA ARG A 89 -13.01 -2.45 6.84
C ARG A 89 -13.62 -2.52 5.43
N LEU A 90 -13.05 -1.79 4.48
CA LEU A 90 -13.56 -1.70 3.11
C LEU A 90 -13.07 -2.83 2.20
N MET A 91 -12.10 -3.63 2.64
CA MET A 91 -11.33 -4.57 1.82
C MET A 91 -12.18 -5.46 0.89
N PHE A 92 -13.37 -5.87 1.33
CA PHE A 92 -14.25 -6.75 0.55
C PHE A 92 -15.45 -6.03 -0.08
N THR A 93 -15.55 -4.71 0.03
CA THR A 93 -16.64 -3.97 -0.62
C THR A 93 -16.37 -3.86 -2.13
N PRO A 94 -17.39 -4.03 -2.99
CA PRO A 94 -17.23 -3.96 -4.45
C PRO A 94 -16.64 -2.63 -4.91
N GLU A 95 -17.03 -1.53 -4.28
CA GLU A 95 -16.58 -0.16 -4.56
C GLU A 95 -15.08 -0.02 -4.30
N PHE A 96 -14.59 -0.49 -3.15
CA PHE A 96 -13.18 -0.46 -2.82
C PHE A 96 -12.36 -1.34 -3.76
N VAL A 97 -12.82 -2.57 -4.04
CA VAL A 97 -12.13 -3.46 -4.99
C VAL A 97 -12.09 -2.84 -6.39
N SER A 98 -13.13 -2.12 -6.81
CA SER A 98 -13.13 -1.36 -8.05
C SER A 98 -12.08 -0.23 -8.02
N ALA A 99 -12.00 0.52 -6.93
CA ALA A 99 -11.01 1.59 -6.75
C ALA A 99 -9.57 1.05 -6.76
N LEU A 100 -9.33 -0.17 -6.28
CA LEU A 100 -8.01 -0.82 -6.34
C LEU A 100 -7.53 -1.09 -7.77
N SER A 101 -8.40 -1.10 -8.77
CA SER A 101 -8.04 -1.31 -10.19
C SER A 101 -7.33 -0.10 -10.83
N ASN A 102 -7.21 1.04 -10.16
CA ASN A 102 -6.45 2.18 -10.65
C ASN A 102 -4.96 1.84 -10.69
N VAL A 103 -4.41 1.65 -11.88
CA VAL A 103 -2.98 1.42 -12.14
C VAL A 103 -2.35 2.72 -12.63
N SER A 104 -1.28 3.17 -11.99
CA SER A 104 -0.53 4.36 -12.37
C SER A 104 -0.01 4.31 -13.81
N PHE A 105 0.06 5.46 -14.50
CA PHE A 105 0.76 5.60 -15.77
C PHE A 105 2.21 5.12 -15.70
N LEU A 106 2.89 5.37 -14.57
CA LEU A 106 4.27 4.93 -14.36
C LEU A 106 4.40 3.40 -14.26
N ARG A 107 3.28 2.71 -14.02
CA ARG A 107 3.16 1.24 -14.01
C ARG A 107 2.52 0.68 -15.29
N GLY A 108 2.39 1.49 -16.32
CA GLY A 108 1.78 1.12 -17.60
C GLY A 108 0.26 1.06 -17.57
N GLY A 109 -0.37 1.65 -16.55
CA GLY A 109 -1.83 1.75 -16.45
C GLY A 109 -2.43 2.98 -17.12
N GLY A 110 -3.70 3.21 -16.86
CA GLY A 110 -4.49 4.31 -17.44
C GLY A 110 -4.85 5.41 -16.44
N SER A 111 -4.31 5.37 -15.23
CA SER A 111 -4.62 6.35 -14.17
C SER A 111 -3.44 7.29 -13.92
N PRO A 112 -3.68 8.60 -13.69
CA PRO A 112 -2.61 9.55 -13.38
C PRO A 112 -1.82 9.18 -12.11
N VAL A 113 -2.46 8.50 -11.17
CA VAL A 113 -1.83 7.93 -9.97
C VAL A 113 -2.40 6.55 -9.71
N GLY A 114 -1.64 5.67 -9.08
CA GLY A 114 -2.09 4.32 -8.73
C GLY A 114 -2.93 4.28 -7.45
N SER A 115 -3.65 3.17 -7.27
CA SER A 115 -4.23 2.79 -5.99
C SER A 115 -3.14 2.37 -5.00
N MET A 116 -3.50 2.13 -3.75
CA MET A 116 -2.56 1.69 -2.71
C MET A 116 -1.80 0.38 -3.00
N ILE A 117 -2.16 -0.32 -4.08
CA ILE A 117 -1.47 -1.54 -4.55
C ILE A 117 -0.83 -1.37 -5.92
N TRP A 118 -1.01 -0.22 -6.58
CA TRP A 118 -0.53 0.07 -7.93
C TRP A 118 0.13 1.45 -8.09
N SER A 119 0.33 2.19 -6.99
CA SER A 119 1.13 3.42 -7.02
C SER A 119 2.60 3.10 -7.32
N ASP A 120 3.25 3.98 -8.05
CA ASP A 120 4.72 4.01 -8.11
C ASP A 120 5.24 5.02 -7.08
N ILE A 121 6.45 4.79 -6.54
CA ILE A 121 7.06 5.76 -5.62
C ILE A 121 7.21 7.15 -6.25
N ASP A 122 7.40 7.20 -7.57
CA ASP A 122 7.54 8.45 -8.29
C ASP A 122 6.21 9.19 -8.51
N ASP A 123 5.06 8.56 -8.29
CA ASP A 123 3.77 9.26 -8.25
C ASP A 123 3.74 10.32 -7.14
N PHE A 124 4.54 10.14 -6.07
CA PHE A 124 4.54 11.01 -4.89
C PHE A 124 5.42 12.26 -5.01
N GLN A 125 6.20 12.44 -6.07
CA GLN A 125 7.17 13.54 -6.22
C GLN A 125 6.56 14.94 -6.07
N VAL A 126 5.30 15.11 -6.46
CA VAL A 126 4.59 16.40 -6.40
C VAL A 126 3.36 16.34 -5.50
N SER A 127 3.19 15.27 -4.73
CA SER A 127 2.03 15.10 -3.87
C SER A 127 2.23 15.78 -2.52
N LYS A 128 1.12 16.25 -1.92
CA LYS A 128 1.11 16.60 -0.52
C LYS A 128 1.02 15.34 0.33
N PRO A 129 1.48 15.36 1.60
CA PRO A 129 1.22 14.27 2.53
C PRO A 129 -0.27 13.97 2.66
N ILE A 130 -0.62 12.69 2.88
CA ILE A 130 -2.00 12.29 3.16
C ILE A 130 -2.52 12.93 4.46
N ALA A 131 -1.63 13.10 5.43
CA ALA A 131 -1.83 13.91 6.62
C ALA A 131 -0.46 14.45 7.09
N PRO A 132 -0.40 15.62 7.75
CA PRO A 132 0.88 16.30 8.07
C PRO A 132 1.86 15.45 8.87
N ASP A 133 1.39 14.71 9.88
CA ASP A 133 2.22 13.94 10.80
C ASP A 133 2.35 12.46 10.41
N THR A 134 2.01 12.13 9.16
CA THR A 134 2.03 10.75 8.68
C THR A 134 3.24 10.48 7.83
N ILE A 135 4.02 9.46 8.23
CA ILE A 135 5.06 8.83 7.42
C ILE A 135 4.44 7.58 6.80
N GLN A 136 4.51 7.47 5.48
CA GLN A 136 4.09 6.26 4.79
C GLN A 136 5.29 5.35 4.53
N ILE A 137 5.10 4.05 4.75
CA ILE A 137 6.09 3.02 4.46
C ILE A 137 5.48 2.03 3.49
N CYS A 138 6.13 1.82 2.37
CA CYS A 138 5.64 0.96 1.30
C CYS A 138 6.77 0.13 0.66
N GLY A 139 6.36 -0.77 -0.25
CA GLY A 139 7.23 -1.51 -1.16
C GLY A 139 6.79 -1.30 -2.61
N HIS A 140 6.60 -2.41 -3.36
CA HIS A 140 6.03 -2.48 -4.70
C HIS A 140 6.91 -1.84 -5.81
N SER A 141 7.42 -0.64 -5.61
CA SER A 141 8.37 0.00 -6.50
C SER A 141 9.76 -0.51 -6.16
N ARG A 142 10.28 -1.44 -6.97
CA ARG A 142 11.63 -1.94 -6.74
C ARG A 142 12.63 -0.78 -6.84
N VAL A 143 13.36 -0.59 -5.76
CA VAL A 143 14.44 0.38 -5.66
C VAL A 143 15.78 -0.35 -5.54
N ASP A 144 16.87 0.36 -5.76
CA ASP A 144 18.21 -0.22 -5.68
C ASP A 144 18.55 -0.67 -4.26
N HIS A 145 19.75 -0.50 -3.79
CA HIS A 145 20.22 -1.07 -2.53
C HIS A 145 19.76 -0.32 -1.28
N GLU A 146 19.25 0.90 -1.44
CA GLU A 146 18.81 1.76 -0.34
C GLU A 146 17.34 2.17 -0.50
N PRO A 147 16.63 2.48 0.61
CA PRO A 147 15.29 3.01 0.55
C PRO A 147 15.19 4.26 -0.32
N LYS A 148 14.15 4.36 -1.11
CA LYS A 148 13.84 5.60 -1.84
C LYS A 148 12.82 6.40 -1.05
N VAL A 149 13.16 7.66 -0.75
CA VAL A 149 12.31 8.56 0.00
C VAL A 149 11.80 9.68 -0.92
N VAL A 150 10.49 9.88 -0.93
CA VAL A 150 9.83 10.95 -1.66
C VAL A 150 8.85 11.66 -0.72
N GLY A 151 9.19 12.85 -0.29
CA GLY A 151 8.42 13.57 0.73
C GLY A 151 8.34 12.78 2.04
N ASN A 152 7.13 12.38 2.43
CA ASN A 152 6.89 11.57 3.62
C ASN A 152 6.65 10.07 3.30
N VAL A 153 7.00 9.61 2.10
CA VAL A 153 6.82 8.22 1.65
C VAL A 153 8.17 7.54 1.51
N TYR A 154 8.35 6.43 2.21
CA TYR A 154 9.55 5.60 2.24
C TYR A 154 9.26 4.28 1.53
N CYS A 155 9.89 4.06 0.38
CA CYS A 155 9.82 2.79 -0.34
C CYS A 155 10.99 1.90 0.03
N LEU A 156 10.68 0.73 0.61
CA LEU A 156 11.68 -0.20 1.17
C LEU A 156 11.89 -1.45 0.29
N ASP A 157 11.41 -1.49 -0.96
CA ASP A 157 11.55 -2.66 -1.84
C ASP A 157 12.96 -2.77 -2.45
N CYS A 158 13.97 -2.90 -1.59
CA CYS A 158 15.37 -3.05 -1.97
C CYS A 158 15.97 -4.41 -1.54
N GLY A 159 15.12 -5.40 -1.21
CA GLY A 159 15.54 -6.78 -0.98
C GLY A 159 16.17 -7.05 0.39
N ARG A 160 15.98 -6.18 1.38
CA ARG A 160 16.44 -6.38 2.76
C ARG A 160 15.37 -5.97 3.78
N ALA A 161 15.57 -6.39 5.04
CA ALA A 161 14.74 -5.97 6.16
C ALA A 161 15.30 -4.71 6.82
N PHE A 162 14.44 -3.91 7.42
CA PHE A 162 14.77 -2.68 8.14
C PHE A 162 14.17 -2.70 9.53
N MET A 163 14.87 -2.07 10.48
CA MET A 163 14.28 -1.62 11.72
C MET A 163 13.71 -0.22 11.51
N LEU A 164 12.62 0.13 12.20
CA LEU A 164 12.01 1.45 12.05
C LEU A 164 12.98 2.57 12.42
N ASP A 165 13.76 2.38 13.46
CA ASP A 165 14.75 3.36 13.92
C ASP A 165 15.80 3.67 12.84
N ASP A 166 16.16 2.69 12.01
CA ASP A 166 17.08 2.88 10.89
C ASP A 166 16.50 3.76 9.78
N ILE A 167 15.16 3.82 9.68
CA ILE A 167 14.46 4.55 8.62
C ILE A 167 14.16 5.99 9.05
N VAL A 168 13.80 6.19 10.33
CA VAL A 168 13.24 7.46 10.83
C VAL A 168 14.31 8.41 11.34
N ASN A 169 15.47 7.91 11.74
CA ASN A 169 16.58 8.72 12.27
C ASN A 169 17.55 9.21 11.19
N ASP A 170 17.33 8.85 9.92
CA ASP A 170 18.14 9.32 8.79
C ASP A 170 17.64 10.67 8.23
N ASP A 171 17.23 11.59 9.13
CA ASP A 171 16.84 12.96 8.76
C ASP A 171 18.06 13.88 8.49
N GLY A 172 19.22 13.29 8.17
CA GLY A 172 20.35 14.02 7.58
C GLY A 172 21.10 14.95 8.54
N THR A 173 20.96 14.77 9.85
CA THR A 173 21.77 15.46 10.85
C THR A 173 22.96 14.59 11.25
N ASN A 174 23.98 14.57 10.41
CA ASN A 174 25.40 14.31 10.75
C ASN A 174 26.23 15.52 10.36
#